data_374aaa0dcba7f9cf744230319c2f5d15
#
_entry.id   374aaa0dcba7f9cf744230319c2f5d15
#
_cell.length_a   1.000
_cell.length_b   1.000
_cell.length_c   1.000
_cell.angle_alpha   90.00
_cell.angle_beta   90.00
_cell.angle_gamma   90.00
#
_symmetry.space_group_name_H-M   'P 1'
#
loop_
_entity.id
_entity.type
_entity.pdbx_description
1 polymer ?
#
loop_
_entity_poly.entity_id
_entity_poly.type
_entity_poly.pdbx_seq_one_letter_code
_entity_poly.pdbx_strand_id
1 'polypeptide(L)'
;IRTQEQLLDTTEILRNKMGFRGYIHLKIMPGAEKGQVLRAMQLADRVSVNLEAPNSKRLAQLAPKKVFMEELLRPLRWVEEIRRTENPPIQPWRFDYRKEKSSSAQRGHWPSSTTQFVAGGADESDLELLSTTARLYSDLHLARTYFMAFNPIPDTPMENKPPTPALRELRLYQASFLLRDYGFDLEELPFVGEGNLPLPTDPKEAWAELNLTHNPLEINQASPHELIRVPGIGPKTAKRIVSARRIRQIRDLSQLRKLGIVEQRAAPFILLGGKRMATQASLF
;
A
#
# COMPACT_ATOMS: atom_id res chain seq x y z
N ILE A 1 14.93 20.43 -13.35
CA ILE A 1 15.53 21.32 -12.35
C ILE A 1 14.67 22.58 -12.17
N ARG A 2 14.47 23.41 -13.21
CA ARG A 2 13.71 24.68 -13.11
C ARG A 2 12.27 24.49 -12.60
N THR A 3 11.55 23.50 -13.10
CA THR A 3 10.17 23.22 -12.69
C THR A 3 10.10 22.80 -11.21
N GLN A 4 11.07 22.00 -10.75
CA GLN A 4 11.14 21.60 -9.33
C GLN A 4 11.36 22.82 -8.42
N GLU A 5 12.25 23.76 -8.79
CA GLU A 5 12.45 24.99 -8.03
C GLU A 5 11.18 25.83 -7.95
N GLN A 6 10.48 26.01 -9.06
CA GLN A 6 9.22 26.77 -9.07
C GLN A 6 8.16 26.15 -8.16
N LEU A 7 8.05 24.82 -8.10
CA LEU A 7 7.16 24.12 -7.18
C LEU A 7 7.55 24.35 -5.72
N LEU A 8 8.84 24.29 -5.41
CA LEU A 8 9.37 24.53 -4.08
C LEU A 8 9.14 25.98 -3.63
N ASP A 9 9.46 26.95 -4.49
CA ASP A 9 9.25 28.37 -4.21
C ASP A 9 7.78 28.68 -3.97
N THR A 10 6.89 28.14 -4.80
CA THR A 10 5.43 28.29 -4.61
C THR A 10 4.99 27.70 -3.28
N THR A 11 5.48 26.52 -2.94
CA THR A 11 5.13 25.86 -1.67
C THR A 11 5.65 26.64 -0.47
N GLU A 12 6.84 27.20 -0.56
CA GLU A 12 7.44 28.02 0.49
C GLU A 12 6.66 29.33 0.70
N ILE A 13 6.21 29.97 -0.38
CA ILE A 13 5.30 31.14 -0.31
C ILE A 13 4.00 30.74 0.40
N LEU A 14 3.38 29.63 0.04
CA LEU A 14 2.16 29.13 0.69
C LEU A 14 2.39 28.91 2.21
N ARG A 15 3.47 28.24 2.59
CA ARG A 15 3.77 27.94 3.99
C ARG A 15 4.15 29.17 4.80
N ASN A 16 5.13 29.94 4.30
CA ASN A 16 5.82 30.97 5.09
C ASN A 16 5.18 32.34 4.96
N LYS A 17 4.69 32.72 3.75
CA LYS A 17 4.10 34.05 3.52
C LYS A 17 2.58 34.06 3.71
N MET A 18 1.90 33.01 3.23
CA MET A 18 0.44 32.92 3.30
C MET A 18 -0.06 32.17 4.55
N GLY A 19 0.83 31.55 5.33
CA GLY A 19 0.49 30.81 6.54
C GLY A 19 -0.39 29.58 6.30
N PHE A 20 -0.35 28.98 5.11
CA PHE A 20 -1.18 27.84 4.75
C PHE A 20 -0.84 26.61 5.61
N ARG A 21 -1.80 26.13 6.39
CA ARG A 21 -1.66 24.98 7.31
C ARG A 21 -2.30 23.68 6.79
N GLY A 22 -2.91 23.71 5.61
CA GLY A 22 -3.52 22.55 4.99
C GLY A 22 -2.50 21.52 4.50
N TYR A 23 -2.99 20.34 4.11
CA TYR A 23 -2.17 19.24 3.59
C TYR A 23 -1.55 19.60 2.24
N ILE A 24 -0.22 19.41 2.12
CA ILE A 24 0.52 19.58 0.87
C ILE A 24 1.19 18.26 0.49
N HIS A 25 0.89 17.78 -0.71
CA HIS A 25 1.57 16.68 -1.37
C HIS A 25 2.44 17.23 -2.50
N LEU A 26 3.75 17.07 -2.39
CA LEU A 26 4.68 17.49 -3.43
C LEU A 26 5.14 16.32 -4.26
N LYS A 27 5.03 16.47 -5.56
CA LYS A 27 5.64 15.57 -6.53
C LYS A 27 7.09 16.00 -6.76
N ILE A 28 8.02 15.07 -6.58
CA ILE A 28 9.42 15.25 -6.95
C ILE A 28 9.54 14.90 -8.42
N MET A 29 10.04 15.86 -9.21
CA MET A 29 10.19 15.71 -10.65
C MET A 29 11.40 14.84 -10.99
N PRO A 30 11.39 14.11 -12.12
CA PRO A 30 12.57 13.42 -12.63
C PRO A 30 13.77 14.36 -12.73
N GLY A 31 14.95 13.88 -12.30
CA GLY A 31 16.17 14.67 -12.33
C GLY A 31 16.31 15.73 -11.21
N ALA A 32 15.43 15.72 -10.20
CA ALA A 32 15.59 16.57 -9.02
C ALA A 32 16.89 16.23 -8.26
N GLU A 33 17.53 17.24 -7.70
CA GLU A 33 18.74 17.11 -6.92
C GLU A 33 18.43 16.83 -5.43
N LYS A 34 19.40 16.26 -4.69
CA LYS A 34 19.20 15.89 -3.27
C LYS A 34 18.78 17.08 -2.40
N GLY A 35 19.35 18.28 -2.63
CA GLY A 35 18.95 19.50 -1.92
C GLY A 35 17.49 19.88 -2.16
N GLN A 36 16.98 19.69 -3.39
CA GLN A 36 15.59 19.92 -3.74
C GLN A 36 14.66 18.90 -3.07
N VAL A 37 15.10 17.63 -2.97
CA VAL A 37 14.36 16.59 -2.25
C VAL A 37 14.26 16.93 -0.76
N LEU A 38 15.37 17.34 -0.13
CA LEU A 38 15.36 17.77 1.27
C LEU A 38 14.41 18.96 1.49
N ARG A 39 14.48 20.00 0.64
CA ARG A 39 13.58 21.16 0.73
C ARG A 39 12.11 20.77 0.55
N ALA A 40 11.81 19.84 -0.38
CA ALA A 40 10.46 19.30 -0.54
C ALA A 40 9.98 18.59 0.72
N MET A 41 10.84 17.78 1.35
CA MET A 41 10.52 17.08 2.60
C MET A 41 10.30 18.03 3.78
N GLN A 42 10.96 19.16 3.82
CA GLN A 42 10.77 20.18 4.86
C GLN A 42 9.43 20.91 4.73
N LEU A 43 8.89 21.06 3.52
CA LEU A 43 7.69 21.85 3.21
C LEU A 43 6.41 21.02 3.11
N ALA A 44 6.51 19.74 2.76
CA ALA A 44 5.36 18.89 2.45
C ALA A 44 4.92 17.99 3.61
N ASP A 45 3.67 17.54 3.56
CA ASP A 45 3.14 16.46 4.40
C ASP A 45 3.36 15.10 3.75
N ARG A 46 3.50 15.07 2.42
CA ARG A 46 3.83 13.90 1.61
C ARG A 46 4.67 14.31 0.41
N VAL A 47 5.61 13.43 0.07
CA VAL A 47 6.36 13.53 -1.18
C VAL A 47 6.12 12.30 -2.04
N SER A 48 6.18 12.43 -3.36
CA SER A 48 6.08 11.29 -4.27
C SER A 48 7.01 11.41 -5.45
N VAL A 49 7.52 10.26 -5.92
CA VAL A 49 8.16 10.10 -7.21
C VAL A 49 7.41 8.99 -7.94
N ASN A 50 6.88 9.27 -9.11
CA ASN A 50 6.24 8.23 -9.91
C ASN A 50 7.32 7.41 -10.62
N LEU A 51 7.40 6.11 -10.31
CA LEU A 51 8.30 5.19 -11.00
C LEU A 51 7.75 4.77 -12.36
N GLU A 52 6.44 4.87 -12.56
CA GLU A 52 5.66 4.54 -13.76
C GLU A 52 5.69 3.04 -14.10
N ALA A 53 6.84 2.38 -14.03
CA ALA A 53 7.05 0.96 -14.34
C ALA A 53 7.88 0.26 -13.24
N PRO A 54 7.87 -1.08 -13.12
CA PRO A 54 8.57 -1.79 -12.06
C PRO A 54 10.10 -1.81 -12.21
N ASN A 55 10.62 -1.60 -13.41
CA ASN A 55 12.06 -1.67 -13.70
C ASN A 55 12.42 -0.86 -14.95
N SER A 56 13.73 -0.74 -15.22
CA SER A 56 14.27 0.02 -16.35
C SER A 56 13.80 -0.50 -17.70
N LYS A 57 13.69 -1.85 -17.86
CA LYS A 57 13.25 -2.47 -19.13
C LYS A 57 11.82 -2.10 -19.45
N ARG A 58 10.93 -2.14 -18.47
CA ARG A 58 9.51 -1.79 -18.64
C ARG A 58 9.32 -0.28 -18.78
N LEU A 59 10.12 0.51 -18.04
CA LEU A 59 10.07 1.97 -18.19
C LEU A 59 10.47 2.44 -19.60
N ALA A 60 11.46 1.80 -20.21
CA ALA A 60 11.89 2.13 -21.58
C ALA A 60 10.78 1.96 -22.63
N GLN A 61 9.82 1.06 -22.38
CA GLN A 61 8.64 0.88 -23.24
C GLN A 61 7.58 1.96 -22.99
N LEU A 62 7.36 2.32 -21.71
CA LEU A 62 6.29 3.24 -21.31
C LEU A 62 6.70 4.71 -21.41
N ALA A 63 7.94 5.03 -21.04
CA ALA A 63 8.47 6.39 -20.99
C ALA A 63 9.97 6.43 -21.35
N PRO A 64 10.33 6.23 -22.62
CA PRO A 64 11.72 6.02 -23.07
C PRO A 64 12.67 7.20 -22.80
N LYS A 65 12.12 8.38 -22.52
CA LYS A 65 12.92 9.58 -22.18
C LYS A 65 13.31 9.67 -20.69
N LYS A 66 12.79 8.78 -19.83
CA LYS A 66 13.08 8.78 -18.40
C LYS A 66 14.11 7.71 -18.05
N VAL A 67 15.01 8.02 -17.11
CA VAL A 67 16.01 7.08 -16.61
C VAL A 67 15.59 6.56 -15.25
N PHE A 68 15.27 5.26 -15.17
CA PHE A 68 14.67 4.64 -13.98
C PHE A 68 15.53 4.80 -12.71
N MET A 69 16.81 4.44 -12.81
CA MET A 69 17.70 4.41 -11.65
C MET A 69 18.06 5.81 -11.15
N GLU A 70 18.46 6.69 -12.06
CA GLU A 70 19.04 7.99 -11.76
C GLU A 70 17.98 9.07 -11.51
N GLU A 71 16.90 9.05 -12.29
CA GLU A 71 15.92 10.14 -12.25
C GLU A 71 14.71 9.82 -11.36
N LEU A 72 14.35 8.53 -11.21
CA LEU A 72 13.15 8.13 -10.50
C LEU A 72 13.45 7.41 -9.17
N LEU A 73 14.29 6.39 -9.16
CA LEU A 73 14.56 5.61 -7.95
C LEU A 73 15.51 6.33 -7.00
N ARG A 74 16.55 7.02 -7.52
CA ARG A 74 17.51 7.75 -6.71
C ARG A 74 16.88 8.80 -5.78
N PRO A 75 15.93 9.65 -6.23
CA PRO A 75 15.24 10.57 -5.33
C PRO A 75 14.49 9.87 -4.20
N LEU A 76 13.86 8.71 -4.42
CA LEU A 76 13.23 7.92 -3.35
C LEU A 76 14.26 7.39 -2.35
N ARG A 77 15.44 6.98 -2.81
CA ARG A 77 16.57 6.59 -1.93
C ARG A 77 17.06 7.77 -1.09
N TRP A 78 17.16 8.96 -1.66
CA TRP A 78 17.49 10.17 -0.90
C TRP A 78 16.44 10.52 0.15
N VAL A 79 15.16 10.31 -0.12
CA VAL A 79 14.11 10.49 0.89
C VAL A 79 14.37 9.60 2.11
N GLU A 80 14.72 8.33 1.90
CA GLU A 80 15.02 7.41 2.99
C GLU A 80 16.35 7.73 3.68
N GLU A 81 17.38 8.08 2.92
CA GLU A 81 18.67 8.52 3.45
C GLU A 81 18.49 9.74 4.37
N ILE A 82 17.78 10.78 3.91
CA ILE A 82 17.49 11.99 4.68
C ILE A 82 16.74 11.65 5.98
N ARG A 83 15.76 10.75 5.93
CA ARG A 83 15.04 10.30 7.14
C ARG A 83 15.95 9.66 8.19
N ARG A 84 17.01 8.99 7.74
CA ARG A 84 17.96 8.28 8.61
C ARG A 84 19.09 9.17 9.14
N THR A 85 19.49 10.19 8.36
CA THR A 85 20.70 11.00 8.66
C THR A 85 20.36 12.37 9.20
N GLU A 86 19.18 12.92 8.90
CA GLU A 86 18.81 14.28 9.26
C GLU A 86 17.75 14.31 10.36
N ASN A 87 17.76 15.35 11.17
CA ASN A 87 16.71 15.59 12.16
C ASN A 87 15.46 16.15 11.46
N PRO A 88 14.28 15.59 11.74
CA PRO A 88 13.06 16.10 11.15
C PRO A 88 12.75 17.51 11.63
N PRO A 89 12.33 18.42 10.73
CA PRO A 89 11.99 19.79 11.09
C PRO A 89 10.76 19.81 12.00
N ILE A 90 10.76 20.73 12.97
CA ILE A 90 9.55 21.07 13.72
C ILE A 90 8.67 21.89 12.78
N GLN A 91 7.58 21.30 12.33
CA GLN A 91 6.66 21.92 11.38
C GLN A 91 5.48 22.56 12.12
N PRO A 92 5.41 23.91 12.26
CA PRO A 92 4.39 24.58 13.06
C PRO A 92 2.96 24.43 12.51
N TRP A 93 2.82 24.03 11.25
CA TRP A 93 1.52 23.76 10.61
C TRP A 93 1.00 22.34 10.83
N ARG A 94 1.83 21.39 11.31
CA ARG A 94 1.41 20.02 11.65
C ARG A 94 0.83 19.96 13.05
N PHE A 95 -0.40 20.38 13.20
CA PHE A 95 -1.14 20.18 14.44
C PHE A 95 -1.68 18.74 14.47
N ASP A 96 -1.19 17.92 15.39
CA ASP A 96 -1.74 16.61 15.64
C ASP A 96 -2.93 16.72 16.62
N TYR A 97 -4.12 16.93 16.08
CA TYR A 97 -5.37 17.02 16.87
C TYR A 97 -5.64 15.79 17.76
N ARG A 98 -4.88 14.71 17.60
CA ARG A 98 -5.01 13.48 18.40
C ARG A 98 -4.18 13.52 19.69
N LYS A 99 -3.31 14.51 19.87
CA LYS A 99 -2.35 14.58 20.98
C LYS A 99 -2.55 15.75 21.92
N GLU A 100 -3.72 16.36 21.98
CA GLU A 100 -4.03 17.44 22.97
C GLU A 100 -3.88 17.05 24.44
N LYS A 101 -3.54 15.80 24.76
CA LYS A 101 -3.48 15.29 26.15
C LYS A 101 -2.09 14.93 26.67
N SER A 102 -1.02 15.15 25.92
CA SER A 102 0.33 14.93 26.45
C SER A 102 1.25 16.09 26.15
N SER A 103 1.76 16.70 27.19
CA SER A 103 2.78 17.77 27.23
C SER A 103 4.17 17.29 26.78
N SER A 104 4.27 16.45 25.75
CA SER A 104 5.55 16.05 25.17
C SER A 104 5.91 16.99 24.03
N ALA A 105 7.12 17.56 24.10
CA ALA A 105 7.73 18.46 23.13
C ALA A 105 7.32 18.13 21.69
N GLN A 106 7.01 19.17 20.89
CA GLN A 106 6.74 19.06 19.46
C GLN A 106 7.92 18.31 18.79
N ARG A 107 7.75 17.00 18.56
CA ARG A 107 8.75 16.22 17.83
C ARG A 107 8.59 16.51 16.36
N GLY A 108 9.67 16.88 15.70
CA GLY A 108 9.70 16.99 14.25
C GLY A 108 9.25 15.68 13.58
N HIS A 109 8.72 15.77 12.39
CA HIS A 109 8.23 14.62 11.63
C HIS A 109 8.55 14.77 10.14
N TRP A 110 9.15 13.75 9.55
CA TRP A 110 9.34 13.69 8.10
C TRP A 110 8.04 13.35 7.36
N PRO A 111 7.83 13.87 6.13
CA PRO A 111 6.68 13.52 5.31
C PRO A 111 6.68 12.04 4.96
N SER A 112 5.50 11.47 4.72
CA SER A 112 5.38 10.16 4.11
C SER A 112 5.82 10.21 2.63
N SER A 113 6.33 9.09 2.09
CA SER A 113 6.67 8.97 0.67
C SER A 113 5.80 7.94 -0.03
N THR A 114 5.54 8.18 -1.31
CA THR A 114 4.72 7.31 -2.15
C THR A 114 5.27 7.25 -3.57
N THR A 115 4.83 6.24 -4.32
CA THR A 115 5.09 6.10 -5.75
C THR A 115 3.83 5.69 -6.50
N GLN A 116 3.88 5.73 -7.82
CA GLN A 116 2.81 5.29 -8.71
C GLN A 116 3.38 4.48 -9.87
N PHE A 117 2.67 3.42 -10.24
CA PHE A 117 2.89 2.61 -11.42
C PHE A 117 1.71 2.73 -12.39
N VAL A 118 1.99 2.65 -13.68
CA VAL A 118 0.99 2.44 -14.73
C VAL A 118 0.96 0.96 -15.02
N ALA A 119 -0.10 0.28 -14.60
CA ALA A 119 -0.22 -1.17 -14.73
C ALA A 119 -0.74 -1.60 -16.10
N GLY A 120 -0.03 -2.49 -16.78
CA GLY A 120 -0.36 -3.06 -18.08
C GLY A 120 0.15 -2.26 -19.28
N GLY A 121 0.76 -1.10 -19.03
CA GLY A 121 1.29 -0.27 -20.11
C GLY A 121 2.53 -0.85 -20.80
N ALA A 122 3.35 -1.61 -20.10
CA ALA A 122 4.59 -2.18 -20.59
C ALA A 122 4.61 -3.72 -20.61
N ASP A 123 3.45 -4.37 -20.62
CA ASP A 123 3.28 -5.84 -20.59
C ASP A 123 3.99 -6.51 -19.40
N GLU A 124 4.11 -5.78 -18.31
CA GLU A 124 4.64 -6.30 -17.05
C GLU A 124 3.61 -7.18 -16.34
N SER A 125 4.09 -8.20 -15.63
CA SER A 125 3.23 -9.04 -14.78
C SER A 125 2.93 -8.37 -13.44
N ASP A 126 1.90 -8.85 -12.75
CA ASP A 126 1.59 -8.39 -11.38
C ASP A 126 2.72 -8.76 -10.40
N LEU A 127 3.41 -9.89 -10.65
CA LEU A 127 4.60 -10.29 -9.89
C LEU A 127 5.74 -9.27 -10.03
N GLU A 128 6.00 -8.74 -11.23
CA GLU A 128 7.02 -7.70 -11.42
C GLU A 128 6.67 -6.43 -10.64
N LEU A 129 5.41 -5.98 -10.71
CA LEU A 129 4.92 -4.80 -9.98
C LEU A 129 4.98 -4.99 -8.46
N LEU A 130 4.51 -6.13 -7.96
CA LEU A 130 4.44 -6.42 -6.53
C LEU A 130 5.80 -6.75 -5.93
N SER A 131 6.71 -7.38 -6.69
CA SER A 131 8.11 -7.58 -6.27
C SER A 131 8.82 -6.24 -6.04
N THR A 132 8.67 -5.30 -6.97
CA THR A 132 9.21 -3.95 -6.78
C THR A 132 8.51 -3.24 -5.62
N THR A 133 7.19 -3.37 -5.50
CA THR A 133 6.42 -2.79 -4.38
C THR A 133 6.90 -3.32 -3.02
N ALA A 134 7.12 -4.62 -2.88
CA ALA A 134 7.61 -5.23 -1.65
C ALA A 134 8.97 -4.65 -1.24
N ARG A 135 9.91 -4.54 -2.19
CA ARG A 135 11.23 -3.90 -1.96
C ARG A 135 11.11 -2.43 -1.56
N LEU A 136 10.21 -1.67 -2.19
CA LEU A 136 9.98 -0.28 -1.83
C LEU A 136 9.42 -0.14 -0.40
N TYR A 137 8.60 -1.09 0.04
CA TYR A 137 8.09 -1.11 1.43
C TYR A 137 9.18 -1.51 2.42
N SER A 138 9.98 -2.56 2.14
CA SER A 138 11.03 -3.03 3.04
C SER A 138 12.23 -2.08 3.12
N ASP A 139 12.75 -1.63 1.96
CA ASP A 139 14.04 -0.94 1.88
C ASP A 139 13.91 0.58 2.00
N LEU A 140 12.81 1.15 1.50
CA LEU A 140 12.60 2.61 1.44
C LEU A 140 11.41 3.09 2.30
N HIS A 141 10.77 2.20 3.04
CA HIS A 141 9.67 2.50 3.96
C HIS A 141 8.59 3.39 3.34
N LEU A 142 8.24 3.13 2.05
CA LEU A 142 7.17 3.85 1.40
C LEU A 142 5.85 3.63 2.13
N ALA A 143 5.09 4.70 2.30
CA ALA A 143 3.78 4.62 2.93
C ALA A 143 2.74 3.95 2.02
N ARG A 144 2.90 4.07 0.70
CA ARG A 144 1.98 3.48 -0.29
C ARG A 144 2.58 3.47 -1.68
N THR A 145 2.26 2.44 -2.45
CA THR A 145 2.34 2.41 -3.90
C THR A 145 0.94 2.59 -4.49
N TYR A 146 0.85 3.38 -5.55
CA TYR A 146 -0.38 3.57 -6.31
C TYR A 146 -0.27 2.80 -7.62
N PHE A 147 -1.36 2.22 -8.06
CA PHE A 147 -1.49 1.57 -9.35
C PHE A 147 -2.54 2.31 -10.17
N MET A 148 -2.26 2.54 -11.43
CA MET A 148 -3.20 3.11 -12.37
C MET A 148 -3.31 2.16 -13.54
N ALA A 149 -4.49 1.67 -13.84
CA ALA A 149 -4.73 0.87 -15.02
C ALA A 149 -4.36 1.67 -16.28
N PHE A 150 -3.58 1.07 -17.17
CA PHE A 150 -3.24 1.70 -18.44
C PHE A 150 -4.50 1.88 -19.28
N ASN A 151 -4.66 3.09 -19.83
CA ASN A 151 -5.67 3.40 -20.83
C ASN A 151 -4.99 4.06 -22.03
N PRO A 152 -5.27 3.59 -23.27
CA PRO A 152 -4.71 4.18 -24.48
C PRO A 152 -5.23 5.60 -24.67
N ILE A 153 -4.37 6.47 -25.18
CA ILE A 153 -4.71 7.85 -25.53
C ILE A 153 -4.52 8.01 -27.03
N PRO A 154 -5.49 8.56 -27.77
CA PRO A 154 -5.35 8.86 -29.19
C PRO A 154 -4.11 9.71 -29.48
N ASP A 155 -3.56 9.58 -30.67
CA ASP A 155 -2.38 10.29 -31.14
C ASP A 155 -1.10 10.06 -30.31
N THR A 156 -1.03 8.89 -29.62
CA THR A 156 0.18 8.46 -28.90
C THR A 156 0.72 7.15 -29.46
N PRO A 157 2.02 6.83 -29.24
CA PRO A 157 2.61 5.56 -29.70
C PRO A 157 1.91 4.31 -29.18
N MET A 158 1.08 4.43 -28.13
CA MET A 158 0.38 3.32 -27.48
C MET A 158 -1.14 3.35 -27.69
N GLU A 159 -1.65 4.13 -28.62
CA GLU A 159 -3.09 4.29 -28.88
C GLU A 159 -3.81 2.98 -29.26
N ASN A 160 -3.10 2.06 -29.92
CA ASN A 160 -3.64 0.76 -30.35
C ASN A 160 -3.47 -0.35 -29.28
N LYS A 161 -2.88 -0.05 -28.12
CA LYS A 161 -2.72 -1.02 -27.06
C LYS A 161 -4.04 -1.18 -26.28
N PRO A 162 -4.47 -2.42 -25.95
CA PRO A 162 -5.73 -2.61 -25.20
C PRO A 162 -5.64 -1.98 -23.82
N PRO A 163 -6.75 -1.42 -23.31
CA PRO A 163 -6.79 -0.91 -21.95
C PRO A 163 -6.66 -2.04 -20.92
N THR A 164 -6.04 -1.73 -19.80
CA THR A 164 -5.95 -2.66 -18.68
C THR A 164 -7.28 -2.72 -17.92
N PRO A 165 -7.82 -3.91 -17.60
CA PRO A 165 -9.02 -4.04 -16.82
C PRO A 165 -8.90 -3.35 -15.44
N ALA A 166 -9.88 -2.53 -15.06
CA ALA A 166 -9.91 -1.87 -13.76
C ALA A 166 -9.85 -2.88 -12.58
N LEU A 167 -10.34 -4.09 -12.81
CA LEU A 167 -10.27 -5.15 -11.81
C LEU A 167 -8.84 -5.60 -11.51
N ARG A 168 -7.91 -5.55 -12.49
CA ARG A 168 -6.48 -5.79 -12.27
C ARG A 168 -5.87 -4.74 -11.33
N GLU A 169 -6.21 -3.47 -11.53
CA GLU A 169 -5.80 -2.39 -10.63
C GLU A 169 -6.28 -2.66 -9.20
N LEU A 170 -7.55 -3.05 -9.03
CA LEU A 170 -8.11 -3.39 -7.72
C LEU A 170 -7.36 -4.55 -7.06
N ARG A 171 -7.02 -5.62 -7.82
CA ARG A 171 -6.26 -6.77 -7.30
C ARG A 171 -4.85 -6.38 -6.86
N LEU A 172 -4.17 -5.53 -7.63
CA LEU A 172 -2.86 -4.98 -7.25
C LEU A 172 -2.94 -4.17 -5.95
N TYR A 173 -3.96 -3.33 -5.79
CA TYR A 173 -4.18 -2.63 -4.51
C TYR A 173 -4.40 -3.61 -3.36
N GLN A 174 -5.27 -4.60 -3.52
CA GLN A 174 -5.55 -5.60 -2.49
C GLN A 174 -4.26 -6.34 -2.10
N ALA A 175 -3.48 -6.85 -3.06
CA ALA A 175 -2.22 -7.52 -2.81
C ALA A 175 -1.19 -6.60 -2.12
N SER A 176 -1.08 -5.34 -2.54
CA SER A 176 -0.17 -4.38 -1.90
C SER A 176 -0.52 -4.11 -0.43
N PHE A 177 -1.80 -4.17 -0.06
CA PHE A 177 -2.22 -4.11 1.35
C PHE A 177 -1.84 -5.37 2.13
N LEU A 178 -1.92 -6.55 1.50
CA LEU A 178 -1.48 -7.80 2.13
C LEU A 178 0.01 -7.74 2.49
N LEU A 179 0.84 -7.29 1.56
CA LEU A 179 2.28 -7.10 1.80
C LEU A 179 2.56 -6.08 2.91
N ARG A 180 1.90 -4.92 2.88
CA ARG A 180 2.21 -3.81 3.78
C ARG A 180 1.61 -3.96 5.17
N ASP A 181 0.33 -4.33 5.26
CA ASP A 181 -0.46 -4.21 6.49
C ASP A 181 -0.80 -5.55 7.12
N TYR A 182 -0.69 -6.66 6.37
CA TYR A 182 -1.09 -8.00 6.81
C TYR A 182 0.09 -8.95 7.01
N GLY A 183 1.32 -8.50 6.70
CA GLY A 183 2.53 -9.31 6.85
C GLY A 183 2.53 -10.56 5.97
N PHE A 184 1.98 -10.46 4.77
CA PHE A 184 2.17 -11.48 3.73
C PHE A 184 3.52 -11.25 3.07
N ASP A 185 4.20 -12.33 2.77
CA ASP A 185 5.36 -12.32 1.90
C ASP A 185 4.94 -12.40 0.43
N LEU A 186 5.82 -11.99 -0.47
CA LEU A 186 5.52 -11.98 -1.91
C LEU A 186 5.18 -13.37 -2.44
N GLU A 187 5.87 -14.38 -1.92
CA GLU A 187 5.74 -15.80 -2.27
C GLU A 187 4.42 -16.40 -1.80
N GLU A 188 3.75 -15.79 -0.82
CA GLU A 188 2.43 -16.20 -0.36
C GLU A 188 1.30 -15.71 -1.30
N LEU A 189 1.56 -14.74 -2.17
CA LEU A 189 0.53 -14.22 -3.05
C LEU A 189 0.15 -15.24 -4.13
N PRO A 190 -1.15 -15.41 -4.43
CA PRO A 190 -1.66 -16.48 -5.29
C PRO A 190 -1.51 -16.13 -6.79
N PHE A 191 -0.28 -16.02 -7.26
CA PHE A 191 -0.03 -15.78 -8.69
C PHE A 191 -0.40 -17.00 -9.54
N VAL A 192 -0.94 -16.72 -10.74
CA VAL A 192 -1.33 -17.72 -11.74
C VAL A 192 -0.70 -17.39 -13.10
N GLY A 193 -0.55 -18.39 -13.94
CA GLY A 193 0.01 -18.25 -15.29
C GLY A 193 1.38 -17.58 -15.29
N GLU A 194 1.55 -16.50 -16.02
CA GLU A 194 2.81 -15.76 -16.16
C GLU A 194 3.07 -14.76 -15.01
N GLY A 195 2.54 -15.03 -13.82
CA GLY A 195 2.75 -14.20 -12.64
C GLY A 195 1.71 -13.08 -12.46
N ASN A 196 0.48 -13.32 -12.86
CA ASN A 196 -0.63 -12.40 -12.62
C ASN A 196 -1.51 -12.88 -11.46
N LEU A 197 -2.19 -11.94 -10.80
CA LEU A 197 -3.19 -12.26 -9.78
C LEU A 197 -4.49 -12.76 -10.43
N PRO A 198 -5.23 -13.68 -9.78
CA PRO A 198 -6.54 -14.10 -10.27
C PRO A 198 -7.51 -12.93 -10.24
N LEU A 199 -8.13 -12.61 -11.37
CA LEU A 199 -9.08 -11.50 -11.46
C LEU A 199 -10.41 -11.77 -10.74
N PRO A 200 -11.02 -12.97 -10.84
CA PRO A 200 -12.34 -13.23 -10.24
C PRO A 200 -12.36 -13.11 -8.72
N THR A 201 -11.31 -13.59 -8.04
CA THR A 201 -11.22 -13.70 -6.58
C THR A 201 -10.24 -12.69 -6.00
N ASP A 202 -10.50 -12.12 -4.82
CA ASP A 202 -9.51 -11.25 -4.19
C ASP A 202 -8.28 -12.06 -3.71
N PRO A 203 -7.06 -11.47 -3.71
CA PRO A 203 -5.85 -12.24 -3.43
C PRO A 203 -5.84 -12.92 -2.07
N LYS A 204 -6.45 -12.34 -1.05
CA LYS A 204 -6.54 -12.95 0.28
C LYS A 204 -7.49 -14.15 0.30
N GLU A 205 -8.59 -14.04 -0.42
CA GLU A 205 -9.57 -15.14 -0.55
C GLU A 205 -8.97 -16.28 -1.36
N ALA A 206 -8.32 -15.99 -2.49
CA ALA A 206 -7.63 -16.99 -3.29
C ALA A 206 -6.53 -17.72 -2.49
N TRP A 207 -5.77 -17.00 -1.66
CA TRP A 207 -4.80 -17.61 -0.74
C TRP A 207 -5.49 -18.53 0.27
N ALA A 208 -6.60 -18.08 0.86
CA ALA A 208 -7.32 -18.86 1.86
C ALA A 208 -7.98 -20.11 1.24
N GLU A 209 -8.48 -20.04 0.03
CA GLU A 209 -9.01 -21.19 -0.72
C GLU A 209 -7.94 -22.28 -0.88
N LEU A 210 -6.70 -21.90 -1.22
CA LEU A 210 -5.59 -22.81 -1.37
C LEU A 210 -5.10 -23.42 -0.04
N ASN A 211 -5.07 -22.63 1.03
CA ASN A 211 -4.38 -23.00 2.27
C ASN A 211 -5.30 -23.41 3.41
N LEU A 212 -6.52 -22.87 3.48
CA LEU A 212 -7.41 -23.03 4.63
C LEU A 212 -8.66 -23.88 4.35
N THR A 213 -8.99 -24.17 3.09
CA THR A 213 -10.18 -24.97 2.75
C THR A 213 -10.12 -26.37 3.37
N HIS A 214 -8.98 -27.02 3.31
CA HIS A 214 -8.80 -28.36 3.90
C HIS A 214 -8.32 -28.32 5.35
N ASN A 215 -7.64 -27.26 5.76
CA ASN A 215 -7.11 -27.04 7.10
C ASN A 215 -7.64 -25.73 7.71
N PRO A 216 -8.94 -25.66 8.04
CA PRO A 216 -9.53 -24.45 8.61
C PRO A 216 -8.95 -24.14 9.99
N LEU A 217 -8.85 -22.85 10.28
CA LEU A 217 -8.16 -22.32 11.46
C LEU A 217 -9.06 -22.30 12.71
N GLU A 218 -8.60 -22.86 13.83
CA GLU A 218 -9.32 -22.76 15.10
C GLU A 218 -9.18 -21.33 15.70
N ILE A 219 -10.26 -20.57 15.69
CA ILE A 219 -10.29 -19.15 16.11
C ILE A 219 -9.80 -18.96 17.55
N ASN A 220 -10.11 -19.91 18.42
CA ASN A 220 -9.77 -19.81 19.82
C ASN A 220 -8.30 -20.10 20.12
N GLN A 221 -7.54 -20.65 19.17
CA GLN A 221 -6.15 -21.06 19.37
C GLN A 221 -5.19 -20.28 18.47
N ALA A 222 -5.62 -19.92 17.26
CA ALA A 222 -4.79 -19.31 16.24
C ALA A 222 -4.04 -18.05 16.72
N SER A 223 -2.80 -17.90 16.30
CA SER A 223 -2.02 -16.68 16.55
C SER A 223 -2.62 -15.45 15.84
N PRO A 224 -2.30 -14.23 16.27
CA PRO A 224 -2.72 -13.02 15.54
C PRO A 224 -2.31 -13.02 14.06
N HIS A 225 -1.15 -13.59 13.76
CA HIS A 225 -0.61 -13.69 12.40
C HIS A 225 -1.42 -14.65 11.53
N GLU A 226 -1.86 -15.77 12.08
CA GLU A 226 -2.74 -16.72 11.37
C GLU A 226 -4.14 -16.12 11.18
N LEU A 227 -4.69 -15.47 12.20
CA LEU A 227 -6.01 -14.85 12.13
C LEU A 227 -6.13 -13.82 11.00
N ILE A 228 -5.11 -13.01 10.76
CA ILE A 228 -5.15 -12.01 9.71
C ILE A 228 -5.10 -12.61 8.29
N ARG A 229 -4.81 -13.89 8.12
CA ARG A 229 -4.85 -14.58 6.84
C ARG A 229 -6.27 -15.02 6.46
N VAL A 230 -7.18 -15.10 7.43
CA VAL A 230 -8.58 -15.47 7.18
C VAL A 230 -9.33 -14.30 6.50
N PRO A 231 -10.04 -14.54 5.37
CA PRO A 231 -10.92 -13.52 4.76
C PRO A 231 -11.92 -12.97 5.77
N GLY A 232 -12.19 -11.67 5.71
CA GLY A 232 -13.07 -10.99 6.68
C GLY A 232 -12.43 -10.63 8.02
N ILE A 233 -11.21 -11.10 8.33
CA ILE A 233 -10.45 -10.75 9.53
C ILE A 233 -9.28 -9.85 9.15
N GLY A 234 -9.25 -8.63 9.67
CA GLY A 234 -8.16 -7.68 9.49
C GLY A 234 -7.32 -7.53 10.77
N PRO A 235 -6.21 -6.75 10.74
CA PRO A 235 -5.32 -6.58 11.90
C PRO A 235 -6.03 -6.08 13.17
N LYS A 236 -7.00 -5.18 13.03
CA LYS A 236 -7.79 -4.67 14.16
C LYS A 236 -8.73 -5.73 14.73
N THR A 237 -9.41 -6.48 13.86
CA THR A 237 -10.35 -7.53 14.28
C THR A 237 -9.62 -8.74 14.85
N ALA A 238 -8.45 -9.12 14.34
CA ALA A 238 -7.59 -10.15 14.92
C ALA A 238 -7.22 -9.81 16.37
N LYS A 239 -6.81 -8.57 16.66
CA LYS A 239 -6.54 -8.10 18.01
C LYS A 239 -7.78 -8.22 18.93
N ARG A 240 -8.97 -7.88 18.42
CA ARG A 240 -10.24 -8.02 19.17
C ARG A 240 -10.57 -9.48 19.46
N ILE A 241 -10.37 -10.40 18.49
CA ILE A 241 -10.53 -11.84 18.73
C ILE A 241 -9.63 -12.31 19.87
N VAL A 242 -8.33 -12.00 19.81
CA VAL A 242 -7.36 -12.39 20.84
C VAL A 242 -7.73 -11.84 22.21
N SER A 243 -8.21 -10.62 22.31
CA SER A 243 -8.69 -10.03 23.57
C SER A 243 -9.95 -10.70 24.06
N ALA A 244 -10.93 -10.93 23.19
CA ALA A 244 -12.22 -11.52 23.56
C ALA A 244 -12.08 -12.97 24.05
N ARG A 245 -11.29 -13.82 23.36
CA ARG A 245 -11.11 -15.23 23.73
C ARG A 245 -10.37 -15.44 25.06
N ARG A 246 -9.58 -14.44 25.55
CA ARG A 246 -8.97 -14.46 26.88
C ARG A 246 -10.01 -14.40 27.99
N ILE A 247 -11.15 -13.77 27.74
CA ILE A 247 -12.24 -13.62 28.73
C ILE A 247 -13.20 -14.81 28.61
N ARG A 248 -13.58 -15.15 27.39
CA ARG A 248 -14.51 -16.26 27.11
C ARG A 248 -14.27 -16.81 25.71
N GLN A 249 -14.30 -18.13 25.59
CA GLN A 249 -14.22 -18.83 24.31
C GLN A 249 -15.34 -18.37 23.34
N ILE A 250 -14.94 -18.11 22.09
CA ILE A 250 -15.86 -17.75 21.01
C ILE A 250 -16.48 -19.05 20.48
N ARG A 251 -17.84 -19.13 20.45
CA ARG A 251 -18.57 -20.37 20.17
C ARG A 251 -19.42 -20.32 18.91
N ASP A 252 -19.74 -19.11 18.42
CA ASP A 252 -20.63 -18.92 17.28
C ASP A 252 -20.25 -17.72 16.43
N LEU A 253 -20.76 -17.68 15.19
CA LEU A 253 -20.49 -16.62 14.21
C LEU A 253 -21.05 -15.26 14.64
N SER A 254 -22.13 -15.22 15.45
CA SER A 254 -22.72 -13.96 15.91
C SER A 254 -21.76 -13.20 16.82
N GLN A 255 -20.98 -13.92 17.61
CA GLN A 255 -19.93 -13.32 18.44
C GLN A 255 -18.80 -12.73 17.59
N LEU A 256 -18.44 -13.37 16.49
CA LEU A 256 -17.46 -12.80 15.53
C LEU A 256 -18.00 -11.53 14.88
N ARG A 257 -19.28 -11.51 14.48
CA ARG A 257 -19.94 -10.32 13.92
C ARG A 257 -19.89 -9.14 14.90
N LYS A 258 -20.14 -9.36 16.18
CA LYS A 258 -20.04 -8.33 17.24
C LYS A 258 -18.64 -7.77 17.39
N LEU A 259 -17.61 -8.53 17.04
CA LEU A 259 -16.21 -8.07 17.00
C LEU A 259 -15.86 -7.30 15.72
N GLY A 260 -16.82 -7.15 14.78
CA GLY A 260 -16.64 -6.44 13.52
C GLY A 260 -16.01 -7.28 12.41
N ILE A 261 -16.19 -8.60 12.47
CA ILE A 261 -15.70 -9.54 11.44
C ILE A 261 -16.82 -9.77 10.43
N VAL A 262 -16.46 -9.86 9.15
CA VAL A 262 -17.37 -10.28 8.09
C VAL A 262 -17.45 -11.81 8.13
N GLU A 263 -18.32 -12.32 8.99
CA GLU A 263 -18.39 -13.75 9.33
C GLU A 263 -18.67 -14.64 8.12
N GLN A 264 -19.45 -14.18 7.15
CA GLN A 264 -19.74 -14.93 5.92
C GLN A 264 -18.47 -15.25 5.11
N ARG A 265 -17.53 -14.29 5.07
CA ARG A 265 -16.23 -14.50 4.42
C ARG A 265 -15.28 -15.38 5.24
N ALA A 266 -15.39 -15.33 6.56
CA ALA A 266 -14.51 -16.08 7.44
C ALA A 266 -14.95 -17.53 7.63
N ALA A 267 -16.25 -17.79 7.67
CA ALA A 267 -16.85 -19.08 8.05
C ALA A 267 -16.31 -20.30 7.27
N PRO A 268 -16.04 -20.24 5.94
CA PRO A 268 -15.50 -21.38 5.21
C PRO A 268 -14.11 -21.83 5.69
N PHE A 269 -13.34 -20.93 6.30
CA PHE A 269 -11.90 -21.06 6.61
C PHE A 269 -11.60 -21.21 8.09
N ILE A 270 -12.62 -21.34 8.96
CA ILE A 270 -12.44 -21.36 10.42
C ILE A 270 -13.14 -22.52 11.10
N LEU A 271 -12.63 -22.83 12.30
CA LEU A 271 -13.29 -23.69 13.29
C LEU A 271 -13.64 -22.88 14.55
N LEU A 272 -14.76 -23.24 15.18
CA LEU A 272 -15.17 -22.76 16.49
C LEU A 272 -15.35 -23.95 17.42
N GLY A 273 -14.38 -24.17 18.32
CA GLY A 273 -14.38 -25.35 19.20
C GLY A 273 -14.26 -26.67 18.42
N GLY A 274 -13.41 -26.70 17.42
CA GLY A 274 -13.17 -27.88 16.57
C GLY A 274 -14.26 -28.17 15.53
N LYS A 275 -15.31 -27.34 15.43
CA LYS A 275 -16.43 -27.55 14.50
C LYS A 275 -16.40 -26.56 13.36
N ARG A 276 -16.61 -27.03 12.12
CA ARG A 276 -16.90 -26.15 10.98
C ARG A 276 -18.29 -25.52 11.16
N MET A 277 -18.39 -24.26 10.82
CA MET A 277 -19.69 -23.58 10.80
C MET A 277 -20.40 -23.88 9.49
N ALA A 278 -21.67 -24.23 9.57
CA ALA A 278 -22.50 -24.34 8.38
C ALA A 278 -22.63 -22.96 7.72
N THR A 279 -22.09 -22.83 6.53
CA THR A 279 -22.33 -21.66 5.67
C THR A 279 -23.61 -21.97 4.89
N GLN A 280 -24.65 -21.14 5.07
CA GLN A 280 -25.79 -21.18 4.17
C GLN A 280 -25.28 -20.75 2.79
N ALA A 281 -25.21 -21.71 1.86
CA ALA A 281 -24.93 -21.37 0.48
C ALA A 281 -26.00 -20.39 0.00
N SER A 282 -25.60 -19.28 -0.65
CA SER A 282 -26.54 -18.40 -1.32
C SER A 282 -27.29 -19.23 -2.36
N LEU A 283 -28.59 -19.27 -2.29
CA LEU A 283 -29.44 -19.99 -3.24
C LEU A 283 -29.67 -19.19 -4.54
N PHE A 284 -29.02 -18.02 -4.69
CA PHE A 284 -29.12 -17.15 -5.86
C PHE A 284 -27.77 -16.53 -6.23
#